data_93c481e0202b552a3fea342ec7081c00
#
_entry.id   93c481e0202b552a3fea342ec7081c00
#
_cell.length_a   1.000
_cell.length_b   1.000
_cell.length_c   1.000
_cell.angle_alpha   90.00
_cell.angle_beta   90.00
_cell.angle_gamma   90.00
#
_symmetry.space_group_name_H-M   'P 1'
#
loop_
_entity.id
_entity.type
_entity.pdbx_description
1 polymer ?
#
loop_
_entity_poly.entity_id
_entity_poly.type
_entity_poly.pdbx_seq_one_letter_code
_entity_poly.pdbx_strand_id
1 'polypeptide(L)'
;MKEGEQYDLDMVLMKIREKKRKRKIRSERIAILFVVWLLVFKVFGIMRVSGNSMRPGCHSGDIVFFLRILPDGVDYGDVVILKDISGEYLIKRIEGLPGDVIEVDREGHLTRNGEKVQETDVVYGMSEAEDSVDDPYTVPEGSQFL
;
A
#
# COMPACT_ATOMS: atom_id res chain seq x y z
N MET A 1 -54.20 36.35 -30.48
CA MET A 1 -53.52 35.08 -30.95
C MET A 1 -52.00 35.06 -30.74
N LYS A 2 -51.35 36.14 -30.29
CA LYS A 2 -49.89 36.17 -30.13
C LYS A 2 -49.37 35.91 -28.70
N GLU A 3 -50.15 36.15 -27.66
CA GLU A 3 -49.72 35.95 -26.28
C GLU A 3 -49.61 34.47 -25.86
N GLY A 4 -50.53 33.61 -26.27
CA GLY A 4 -50.51 32.20 -25.93
C GLY A 4 -49.36 31.44 -26.56
N GLU A 5 -48.94 31.82 -27.73
CA GLU A 5 -47.78 31.22 -28.45
C GLU A 5 -46.45 31.58 -27.78
N GLN A 6 -46.34 32.77 -27.22
CA GLN A 6 -45.18 33.27 -26.49
C GLN A 6 -44.98 32.54 -25.16
N TYR A 7 -46.08 32.32 -24.39
CA TYR A 7 -46.05 31.54 -23.13
C TYR A 7 -45.63 30.09 -23.34
N ASP A 8 -46.05 29.47 -24.43
CA ASP A 8 -45.71 28.08 -24.73
C ASP A 8 -44.25 27.93 -25.10
N LEU A 9 -43.70 28.90 -25.86
CA LEU A 9 -42.28 28.97 -26.21
C LEU A 9 -41.39 29.14 -24.97
N ASP A 10 -41.76 30.08 -24.08
CA ASP A 10 -41.00 30.35 -22.85
C ASP A 10 -41.00 29.13 -21.92
N MET A 11 -42.10 28.41 -21.81
CA MET A 11 -42.20 27.18 -21.02
C MET A 11 -41.33 26.06 -21.61
N VAL A 12 -41.26 25.91 -22.92
CA VAL A 12 -40.37 24.95 -23.61
C VAL A 12 -38.90 25.31 -23.38
N LEU A 13 -38.56 26.59 -23.50
CA LEU A 13 -37.21 27.06 -23.25
C LEU A 13 -36.75 26.83 -21.80
N MET A 14 -37.63 27.05 -20.82
CA MET A 14 -37.35 26.75 -19.42
C MET A 14 -37.10 25.26 -19.20
N LYS A 15 -37.93 24.37 -19.75
CA LYS A 15 -37.73 22.91 -19.68
C LYS A 15 -36.39 22.49 -20.29
N ILE A 16 -36.01 23.07 -21.42
CA ILE A 16 -34.70 22.78 -22.06
C ILE A 16 -33.55 23.27 -21.20
N ARG A 17 -33.64 24.48 -20.60
CA ARG A 17 -32.63 25.02 -19.69
C ARG A 17 -32.48 24.17 -18.43
N GLU A 18 -33.59 23.74 -17.81
CA GLU A 18 -33.55 22.85 -16.66
C GLU A 18 -32.92 21.49 -17.01
N LYS A 19 -33.28 20.91 -18.15
CA LYS A 19 -32.73 19.64 -18.61
C LYS A 19 -31.20 19.75 -18.85
N LYS A 20 -30.76 20.86 -19.46
CA LYS A 20 -29.33 21.15 -19.64
C LYS A 20 -28.61 21.33 -18.30
N ARG A 21 -29.20 22.08 -17.35
CA ARG A 21 -28.66 22.29 -16.01
C ARG A 21 -28.53 20.95 -15.24
N LYS A 22 -29.58 20.13 -15.26
CA LYS A 22 -29.54 18.81 -14.60
C LYS A 22 -28.49 17.88 -15.21
N ARG A 23 -28.33 17.92 -16.54
CA ARG A 23 -27.27 17.16 -17.22
C ARG A 23 -25.87 17.65 -16.82
N LYS A 24 -25.65 18.97 -16.77
CA LYS A 24 -24.38 19.58 -16.38
C LYS A 24 -24.00 19.16 -14.94
N ILE A 25 -24.94 19.31 -13.98
CA ILE A 25 -24.70 18.93 -12.58
C ILE A 25 -24.39 17.42 -12.47
N ARG A 26 -25.09 16.58 -13.26
CA ARG A 26 -24.82 15.14 -13.27
C ARG A 26 -23.43 14.81 -13.81
N SER A 27 -23.03 15.46 -14.93
CA SER A 27 -21.70 15.24 -15.50
C SER A 27 -20.59 15.74 -14.58
N GLU A 28 -20.77 16.86 -13.89
CA GLU A 28 -19.81 17.35 -12.88
C GLU A 28 -19.66 16.39 -11.70
N ARG A 29 -20.77 15.84 -11.19
CA ARG A 29 -20.72 14.84 -10.12
C ARG A 29 -20.00 13.57 -10.56
N ILE A 30 -20.29 13.08 -11.78
CA ILE A 30 -19.61 11.91 -12.34
C ILE A 30 -18.11 12.18 -12.50
N ALA A 31 -17.73 13.36 -12.99
CA ALA A 31 -16.33 13.74 -13.13
C ALA A 31 -15.62 13.79 -11.78
N ILE A 32 -16.24 14.35 -10.74
CA ILE A 32 -15.69 14.38 -9.38
C ILE A 32 -15.52 12.95 -8.84
N LEU A 33 -16.54 12.10 -8.97
CA LEU A 33 -16.46 10.70 -8.54
C LEU A 33 -15.35 9.94 -9.27
N PHE A 34 -15.17 10.21 -10.56
CA PHE A 34 -14.11 9.60 -11.35
C PHE A 34 -12.71 10.05 -10.89
N VAL A 35 -12.55 11.34 -10.60
CA VAL A 35 -11.29 11.87 -10.06
C VAL A 35 -10.99 11.27 -8.68
N VAL A 36 -11.98 11.21 -7.79
CA VAL A 36 -11.83 10.56 -6.47
C VAL A 36 -11.47 9.09 -6.63
N TRP A 37 -12.11 8.38 -7.54
CA TRP A 37 -11.79 6.98 -7.82
C TRP A 37 -10.35 6.80 -8.32
N LEU A 38 -9.89 7.67 -9.22
CA LEU A 38 -8.49 7.65 -9.68
C LEU A 38 -7.50 7.91 -8.55
N LEU A 39 -7.81 8.86 -7.65
CA LEU A 39 -6.96 9.16 -6.49
C LEU A 39 -6.88 7.96 -5.54
N VAL A 40 -8.02 7.36 -5.21
CA VAL A 40 -8.07 6.15 -4.38
C VAL A 40 -7.25 5.02 -5.01
N PHE A 41 -7.38 4.81 -6.32
CA PHE A 41 -6.64 3.75 -7.02
C PHE A 41 -5.13 4.00 -7.07
N LYS A 42 -4.71 5.28 -7.01
CA LYS A 42 -3.29 5.67 -6.93
C LYS A 42 -2.69 5.45 -5.54
N VAL A 43 -3.50 5.66 -4.50
CA VAL A 43 -3.06 5.58 -3.10
C VAL A 43 -3.08 4.14 -2.59
N PHE A 44 -4.09 3.37 -2.96
CA PHE A 44 -4.27 2.00 -2.49
C PHE A 44 -3.80 0.99 -3.53
N GLY A 45 -3.22 -0.10 -3.05
CA GLY A 45 -2.90 -1.28 -3.82
C GLY A 45 -3.59 -2.51 -3.26
N ILE A 46 -3.75 -3.51 -4.11
CA ILE A 46 -4.27 -4.81 -3.75
C ILE A 46 -3.31 -5.84 -4.33
N MET A 47 -2.93 -6.83 -3.54
CA MET A 47 -2.15 -7.96 -4.02
C MET A 47 -2.57 -9.25 -3.33
N ARG A 48 -2.25 -10.37 -3.97
CA ARG A 48 -2.43 -11.69 -3.40
C ARG A 48 -1.10 -12.20 -2.85
N VAL A 49 -1.10 -12.66 -1.62
CA VAL A 49 0.08 -13.24 -0.96
C VAL A 49 0.45 -14.55 -1.63
N SER A 50 1.74 -14.71 -1.95
CA SER A 50 2.33 -15.95 -2.41
C SER A 50 3.48 -16.31 -1.47
N GLY A 51 3.48 -17.54 -0.98
CA GLY A 51 4.49 -17.99 -0.02
C GLY A 51 4.00 -17.99 1.44
N ASN A 52 4.88 -18.40 2.33
CA ASN A 52 4.56 -18.64 3.75
C ASN A 52 5.51 -17.90 4.70
N SER A 53 6.40 -17.04 4.19
CA SER A 53 7.45 -16.37 4.97
C SER A 53 6.91 -15.38 6.03
N MET A 54 5.63 -14.99 5.92
CA MET A 54 4.97 -14.07 6.85
C MET A 54 3.98 -14.76 7.78
N ARG A 55 4.07 -16.10 7.93
CA ARG A 55 3.24 -16.81 8.92
C ARG A 55 3.69 -16.45 10.34
N PRO A 56 2.75 -16.39 11.31
CA PRO A 56 1.31 -16.63 11.18
C PRO A 56 0.49 -15.45 10.67
N GLY A 57 1.09 -14.24 10.50
CA GLY A 57 0.37 -13.02 10.16
C GLY A 57 -0.31 -13.02 8.79
N CYS A 58 0.32 -13.63 7.77
CA CYS A 58 -0.26 -13.76 6.42
C CYS A 58 -0.07 -15.19 5.88
N HIS A 59 -1.07 -15.69 5.17
CA HIS A 59 -1.05 -17.01 4.54
C HIS A 59 -1.03 -16.90 3.02
N SER A 60 -0.44 -17.89 2.37
CA SER A 60 -0.50 -17.98 0.91
C SER A 60 -1.95 -18.05 0.44
N GLY A 61 -2.32 -17.14 -0.46
CA GLY A 61 -3.67 -16.97 -0.99
C GLY A 61 -4.45 -15.79 -0.42
N ASP A 62 -3.99 -15.20 0.68
CA ASP A 62 -4.63 -14.03 1.28
C ASP A 62 -4.59 -12.83 0.34
N ILE A 63 -5.58 -11.96 0.46
CA ILE A 63 -5.64 -10.69 -0.26
C ILE A 63 -5.28 -9.57 0.71
N VAL A 64 -4.23 -8.83 0.40
CA VAL A 64 -3.73 -7.73 1.21
C VAL A 64 -4.02 -6.40 0.51
N PHE A 65 -4.55 -5.45 1.29
CA PHE A 65 -4.70 -4.07 0.88
C PHE A 65 -3.54 -3.27 1.48
N PHE A 66 -2.90 -2.46 0.67
CA PHE A 66 -1.75 -1.68 1.11
C PHE A 66 -1.78 -0.25 0.60
N LEU A 67 -1.09 0.63 1.30
CA LEU A 67 -0.85 2.00 0.86
C LEU A 67 0.39 2.04 -0.03
N ARG A 68 0.30 2.70 -1.18
CA ARG A 68 1.43 2.92 -2.10
C ARG A 68 2.29 4.12 -1.71
N ILE A 69 1.82 4.88 -0.74
CA ILE A 69 2.51 6.07 -0.22
C ILE A 69 2.97 5.70 1.17
N LEU A 70 4.29 5.74 1.38
CA LEU A 70 4.84 5.59 2.71
C LEU A 70 4.48 6.83 3.53
N PRO A 71 3.94 6.67 4.74
CA PRO A 71 3.88 7.78 5.70
C PRO A 71 5.30 8.24 6.06
N ASP A 72 5.41 9.33 6.80
CA ASP A 72 6.69 9.95 7.20
C ASP A 72 7.52 9.02 8.11
N GLY A 73 8.16 8.04 7.52
CA GLY A 73 8.99 7.06 8.18
C GLY A 73 8.38 5.67 8.24
N VAL A 74 9.20 4.73 8.65
CA VAL A 74 8.86 3.34 8.93
C VAL A 74 9.39 2.98 10.30
N ASP A 75 8.67 2.16 11.04
CA ASP A 75 9.02 1.72 12.38
C ASP A 75 9.32 0.21 12.42
N TYR A 76 9.92 -0.23 13.51
CA TYR A 76 10.15 -1.65 13.75
C TYR A 76 8.83 -2.43 13.74
N GLY A 77 8.84 -3.56 13.06
CA GLY A 77 7.68 -4.43 12.95
C GLY A 77 6.69 -4.04 11.87
N ASP A 78 6.88 -2.89 11.20
CA ASP A 78 6.05 -2.51 10.05
C ASP A 78 6.17 -3.54 8.93
N VAL A 79 5.04 -3.82 8.31
CA VAL A 79 4.98 -4.72 7.15
C VAL A 79 5.00 -3.89 5.88
N VAL A 80 6.03 -4.10 5.08
CA VAL A 80 6.24 -3.37 3.83
C VAL A 80 6.14 -4.28 2.62
N ILE A 81 5.75 -3.70 1.51
CA ILE A 81 5.74 -4.36 0.21
C ILE A 81 6.84 -3.73 -0.64
N LEU A 82 7.80 -4.53 -1.00
CA LEU A 82 8.90 -4.11 -1.87
C LEU A 82 8.82 -4.84 -3.21
N LYS A 83 9.49 -4.26 -4.18
CA LYS A 83 9.65 -4.86 -5.49
C LYS A 83 11.09 -5.33 -5.63
N ASP A 84 11.26 -6.63 -5.84
CA ASP A 84 12.57 -7.23 -6.07
C ASP A 84 13.14 -6.84 -7.45
N ILE A 85 14.42 -7.09 -7.65
CA ILE A 85 15.15 -6.90 -8.93
C ILE A 85 14.53 -7.71 -10.07
N SER A 86 13.95 -8.86 -9.77
CA SER A 86 13.18 -9.68 -10.73
C SER A 86 11.87 -9.01 -11.14
N GLY A 87 11.41 -7.99 -10.39
CA GLY A 87 10.13 -7.33 -10.57
C GLY A 87 8.98 -7.96 -9.79
N GLU A 88 9.26 -8.96 -8.99
CA GLU A 88 8.29 -9.59 -8.10
C GLU A 88 8.03 -8.74 -6.85
N TYR A 89 6.82 -8.83 -6.31
CA TYR A 89 6.48 -8.16 -5.06
C TYR A 89 6.69 -9.09 -3.89
N LEU A 90 7.45 -8.62 -2.92
CA LEU A 90 7.73 -9.32 -1.65
C LEU A 90 7.05 -8.59 -0.51
N ILE A 91 6.49 -9.34 0.43
CA ILE A 91 5.98 -8.81 1.70
C ILE A 91 7.00 -9.18 2.76
N LYS A 92 7.50 -8.18 3.48
CA LYS A 92 8.50 -8.34 4.54
C LYS A 92 8.18 -7.46 5.74
N ARG A 93 8.72 -7.83 6.90
CA ARG A 93 8.65 -7.04 8.12
C ARG A 93 9.95 -6.30 8.34
N ILE A 94 9.91 -5.07 8.83
CA ILE A 94 11.08 -4.26 9.15
C ILE A 94 11.61 -4.70 10.52
N GLU A 95 12.84 -5.23 10.52
CA GLU A 95 13.52 -5.69 11.71
C GLU A 95 14.72 -4.79 12.09
N GLY A 96 15.19 -3.94 11.18
CA GLY A 96 16.25 -2.98 11.45
C GLY A 96 16.07 -1.65 10.73
N LEU A 97 16.40 -0.57 11.43
CA LEU A 97 16.39 0.82 10.94
C LEU A 97 17.83 1.31 10.68
N PRO A 98 18.00 2.42 9.94
CA PRO A 98 19.32 2.99 9.69
C PRO A 98 20.13 3.20 10.96
N GLY A 99 21.37 2.71 10.96
CA GLY A 99 22.27 2.77 12.10
C GLY A 99 22.21 1.58 13.07
N ASP A 100 21.24 0.69 12.94
CA ASP A 100 21.20 -0.53 13.73
C ASP A 100 22.30 -1.50 13.35
N VAL A 101 22.81 -2.21 14.33
CA VAL A 101 23.74 -3.33 14.17
C VAL A 101 22.94 -4.62 14.28
N ILE A 102 22.88 -5.36 13.18
CA ILE A 102 22.16 -6.62 13.07
C ILE A 102 23.16 -7.76 13.06
N GLU A 103 22.89 -8.75 13.89
CA GLU A 103 23.65 -10.01 13.93
C GLU A 103 22.67 -11.17 13.90
N VAL A 104 23.03 -12.23 13.22
CA VAL A 104 22.27 -13.49 13.21
C VAL A 104 23.16 -14.55 13.80
N ASP A 105 22.74 -15.16 14.91
CA ASP A 105 23.49 -16.24 15.54
C ASP A 105 23.44 -17.53 14.70
N ARG A 106 24.31 -18.50 15.03
CA ARG A 106 24.37 -19.80 14.32
C ARG A 106 23.07 -20.61 14.46
N GLU A 107 22.22 -20.24 15.40
CA GLU A 107 20.92 -20.88 15.65
C GLU A 107 19.80 -20.19 14.86
N GLY A 108 20.12 -19.12 14.11
CA GLY A 108 19.17 -18.36 13.30
C GLY A 108 18.39 -17.28 14.06
N HIS A 109 18.83 -16.94 15.28
CA HIS A 109 18.18 -15.86 16.03
C HIS A 109 18.77 -14.51 15.64
N LEU A 110 17.90 -13.54 15.44
CA LEU A 110 18.26 -12.16 15.17
C LEU A 110 18.57 -11.42 16.46
N THR A 111 19.70 -10.73 16.50
CA THR A 111 20.04 -9.73 17.51
C THR A 111 20.13 -8.36 16.86
N ARG A 112 19.61 -7.36 17.54
CA ARG A 112 19.65 -5.96 17.11
C ARG A 112 20.27 -5.14 18.22
N ASN A 113 21.39 -4.47 17.91
CA ASN A 113 22.15 -3.66 18.89
C ASN A 113 22.55 -4.47 20.14
N GLY A 114 22.81 -5.77 19.98
CA GLY A 114 23.19 -6.68 21.07
C GLY A 114 22.00 -7.24 21.88
N GLU A 115 20.76 -6.86 21.55
CA GLU A 115 19.56 -7.41 22.20
C GLU A 115 18.85 -8.40 21.27
N LYS A 116 18.46 -9.56 21.82
CA LYS A 116 17.67 -10.53 21.03
C LYS A 116 16.33 -9.94 20.64
N VAL A 117 16.05 -9.91 19.35
CA VAL A 117 14.74 -9.57 18.83
C VAL A 117 13.81 -10.75 19.19
N GLN A 118 12.76 -10.46 19.97
CA GLN A 118 11.76 -11.46 20.27
C GLN A 118 10.90 -11.68 19.01
N GLU A 119 11.27 -12.67 18.23
CA GLU A 119 10.47 -13.17 17.13
C GLU A 119 9.23 -13.88 17.67
N THR A 120 8.23 -13.13 18.05
CA THR A 120 6.98 -13.70 18.58
C THR A 120 6.20 -14.49 17.51
N ASP A 121 6.56 -14.34 16.23
CA ASP A 121 5.75 -14.78 15.11
C ASP A 121 6.51 -15.51 13.98
N VAL A 122 7.80 -15.82 14.13
CA VAL A 122 8.55 -16.54 13.09
C VAL A 122 8.47 -18.05 13.33
N VAL A 123 7.67 -18.70 12.50
CA VAL A 123 7.51 -20.18 12.54
C VAL A 123 8.64 -20.91 11.79
N TYR A 124 9.37 -20.17 10.96
CA TYR A 124 10.49 -20.73 10.19
C TYR A 124 11.75 -19.96 10.56
N GLY A 125 12.67 -20.63 11.24
CA GLY A 125 14.04 -20.15 11.35
C GLY A 125 14.58 -19.82 9.96
N MET A 126 15.42 -18.82 9.86
CA MET A 126 16.15 -18.56 8.63
C MET A 126 16.80 -19.87 8.21
N SER A 127 16.48 -20.37 7.01
CA SER A 127 17.23 -21.48 6.45
C SER A 127 18.69 -21.07 6.44
N GLU A 128 19.59 -22.02 6.79
CA GLU A 128 21.03 -21.84 6.64
C GLU A 128 21.29 -21.25 5.23
N ALA A 129 21.31 -19.93 5.11
CA ALA A 129 21.80 -19.28 3.93
C ALA A 129 23.31 -19.51 3.97
N GLU A 130 23.87 -20.04 2.89
CA GLU A 130 25.33 -20.21 2.71
C GLU A 130 26.10 -18.89 2.88
N ASP A 131 25.40 -17.77 2.98
CA ASP A 131 25.89 -16.43 3.35
C ASP A 131 25.33 -16.05 4.75
N SER A 132 25.61 -16.83 5.78
CA SER A 132 25.48 -16.35 7.15
C SER A 132 26.34 -15.10 7.30
N VAL A 133 25.73 -13.99 7.68
CA VAL A 133 26.48 -12.77 8.01
C VAL A 133 27.23 -13.06 9.30
N ASP A 134 28.42 -13.67 9.17
CA ASP A 134 29.31 -13.98 10.31
C ASP A 134 29.85 -12.72 11.00
N ASP A 135 29.67 -11.55 10.37
CA ASP A 135 30.04 -10.24 10.88
C ASP A 135 28.82 -9.36 11.14
N PRO A 136 28.84 -8.58 12.24
CA PRO A 136 27.75 -7.63 12.52
C PRO A 136 27.52 -6.66 11.35
N TYR A 137 26.29 -6.63 10.85
CA TYR A 137 25.89 -5.78 9.73
C TYR A 137 25.26 -4.50 10.24
N THR A 138 25.86 -3.35 9.91
CA THR A 138 25.27 -2.05 10.22
C THR A 138 24.34 -1.62 9.07
N VAL A 139 23.07 -1.35 9.38
CA VAL A 139 22.09 -0.89 8.40
C VAL A 139 22.46 0.50 7.88
N PRO A 140 22.73 0.68 6.57
CA PRO A 140 23.14 1.97 6.01
C PRO A 140 22.02 3.02 6.09
N GLU A 141 22.42 4.30 6.06
CA GLU A 141 21.49 5.42 5.94
C GLU A 141 20.59 5.27 4.69
N GLY A 142 19.30 5.45 4.87
CA GLY A 142 18.31 5.31 3.80
C GLY A 142 17.93 3.87 3.42
N SER A 143 18.41 2.89 4.17
CA SER A 143 18.09 1.47 4.01
C SER A 143 17.36 0.92 5.24
N GLN A 144 16.70 -0.22 5.09
CA GLN A 144 16.09 -0.97 6.19
C GLN A 144 16.52 -2.45 6.07
N PHE A 145 16.56 -3.13 7.20
CA PHE A 145 16.77 -4.57 7.26
C PHE A 145 15.41 -5.29 7.36
N LEU A 146 15.23 -6.39 6.57
CA LEU A 146 13.93 -7.04 6.35
C LEU A 146 14.02 -8.55 6.57
#